data_e52c9bbb9c1d34d93b70efd9d7b504c9
#
_entry.id   e52c9bbb9c1d34d93b70efd9d7b504c9
#
_cell.length_a   1.000
_cell.length_b   1.000
_cell.length_c   1.000
_cell.angle_alpha   90.00
_cell.angle_beta   90.00
_cell.angle_gamma   90.00
#
_symmetry.space_group_name_H-M   'P 1'
#
loop_
_entity.id
_entity.type
_entity.pdbx_description
1 polymer ?
#
loop_
_entity_poly.entity_id
_entity_poly.type
_entity_poly.pdbx_seq_one_letter_code
_entity_poly.pdbx_strand_id
1 'polypeptide(L)' 'MVHVYVLISEDGQHCYTGMSENIDRRLTQHNAGFNRSTKSLMPWKLVYSKGHQRRAIARQREKYLKSAAGRKWFDKLSLI' A
#
# COMPACT_ATOMS: atom_id res chain seq x y z
N MET A 1 1.66 2.45 -16.60
CA MET A 1 0.57 1.97 -15.72
C MET A 1 0.84 2.43 -14.30
N VAL A 2 -0.16 2.87 -13.60
CA VAL A 2 -0.03 3.29 -12.20
C VAL A 2 -0.62 2.20 -11.31
N HIS A 3 0.17 1.74 -10.33
CA HIS A 3 -0.27 0.68 -9.42
C HIS A 3 -0.69 1.28 -8.08
N VAL A 4 -1.83 0.83 -7.59
CA VAL A 4 -2.22 1.03 -6.20
C VAL A 4 -1.73 -0.17 -5.42
N TYR A 5 -1.08 0.05 -4.29
CA TYR A 5 -0.50 -1.03 -3.51
C TYR A 5 -0.74 -0.84 -2.02
N VAL A 6 -0.72 -1.94 -1.29
CA VAL A 6 -0.83 -1.93 0.16
C VAL A 6 0.30 -2.74 0.76
N LEU A 7 0.97 -2.14 1.73
CA LEU A 7 2.03 -2.77 2.50
C LEU A 7 1.53 -3.04 3.91
N ILE A 8 2.01 -4.12 4.51
CA ILE A 8 1.77 -4.40 5.92
C ILE A 8 3.11 -4.43 6.65
N SER A 9 3.13 -3.91 7.87
CA SER A 9 4.32 -3.97 8.72
C SER A 9 4.58 -5.39 9.22
N GLU A 10 5.79 -5.65 9.68
CA GLU A 10 6.19 -6.98 10.14
C GLU A 10 5.28 -7.48 11.27
N ASP A 11 4.88 -6.60 12.18
CA ASP A 11 4.02 -6.97 13.31
C ASP A 11 2.54 -7.16 12.92
N GLY A 12 2.18 -6.87 11.67
CA GLY A 12 0.82 -7.01 11.18
C GLY A 12 -0.16 -5.97 11.70
N GLN A 13 0.30 -4.98 12.44
CA GLN A 13 -0.57 -4.00 13.10
C GLN A 13 -0.78 -2.73 12.27
N HIS A 14 0.07 -2.49 11.27
CA HIS A 14 0.03 -1.26 10.50
C HIS A 14 0.00 -1.57 9.01
N CYS A 15 -0.72 -0.76 8.25
CA CYS A 15 -0.70 -0.87 6.80
C CYS A 15 -0.50 0.52 6.17
N TYR A 16 0.05 0.51 4.96
CA TYR A 16 0.30 1.71 4.17
C TYR A 16 -0.24 1.50 2.77
N THR A 17 -1.04 2.45 2.29
CA THR A 17 -1.59 2.41 0.94
C THR A 17 -1.01 3.55 0.12
N GLY A 18 -0.55 3.24 -1.07
CA GLY A 18 0.07 4.23 -1.93
C GLY A 18 -0.12 3.94 -3.41
N MET A 19 0.46 4.78 -4.24
CA MET A 19 0.46 4.63 -5.70
C MET A 19 1.87 4.75 -6.22
N SER A 20 2.22 3.96 -7.25
CA SER A 20 3.52 4.06 -7.90
C SER A 20 3.46 3.44 -9.29
N GLU A 21 4.29 3.94 -10.20
CA GLU A 21 4.51 3.31 -11.48
C GLU A 21 5.49 2.14 -11.39
N ASN A 22 6.23 2.06 -10.29
CA ASN A 22 7.19 0.98 -10.05
C ASN A 22 7.11 0.53 -8.59
N ILE A 23 6.36 -0.54 -8.34
CA ILE A 23 6.13 -1.05 -7.00
C ILE A 23 7.41 -1.58 -6.36
N ASP A 24 8.22 -2.33 -7.11
CA ASP A 24 9.44 -2.94 -6.57
C ASP A 24 10.40 -1.86 -6.06
N ARG A 25 10.58 -0.81 -6.84
CA ARG A 25 11.40 0.32 -6.44
C ARG A 25 10.84 0.99 -5.18
N ARG A 26 9.52 1.18 -5.14
CA ARG A 26 8.87 1.85 -4.02
C ARG A 26 8.95 1.02 -2.75
N LEU A 27 8.75 -0.28 -2.85
CA LEU A 27 8.90 -1.18 -1.71
C LEU A 27 10.34 -1.15 -1.19
N THR A 28 11.32 -1.16 -2.08
CA THR A 28 12.72 -1.05 -1.70
C THR A 28 12.98 0.25 -0.95
N GLN A 29 12.42 1.36 -1.42
CA GLN A 29 12.56 2.66 -0.77
C GLN A 29 11.94 2.67 0.63
N HIS A 30 10.75 2.08 0.80
CA HIS A 30 10.12 1.98 2.11
C HIS A 30 11.00 1.18 3.07
N ASN A 31 11.55 0.07 2.62
CA ASN A 31 12.38 -0.80 3.45
C ASN A 31 13.80 -0.29 3.64
N ALA A 32 14.21 0.72 2.88
CA ALA A 32 15.48 1.41 3.08
C ALA A 32 15.35 2.65 3.99
N GLY A 33 14.13 2.95 4.44
CA GLY A 33 13.90 4.09 5.32
C GLY A 33 13.81 5.43 4.62
N PHE A 34 13.59 5.46 3.30
CA PHE A 34 13.51 6.69 2.55
C PHE A 34 12.22 7.46 2.82
N ASN A 35 11.16 6.78 3.24
CA ASN A 35 9.90 7.42 3.53
C ASN A 35 9.76 7.61 5.04
N ARG A 36 9.67 8.85 5.49
CA ARG A 36 9.65 9.18 6.90
C ARG A 36 8.48 8.55 7.64
N SER A 37 7.31 8.48 7.02
CA SER A 37 6.12 7.94 7.67
C SER A 37 6.14 6.43 7.86
N THR A 38 6.97 5.72 7.08
CA THR A 38 7.03 4.25 7.15
C THR A 38 8.34 3.75 7.75
N LYS A 39 9.30 4.64 8.01
CA LYS A 39 10.65 4.28 8.46
C LYS A 39 10.66 3.49 9.76
N SER A 40 9.86 3.89 10.73
CA SER A 40 9.86 3.27 12.07
C SER A 40 9.18 1.91 12.10
N LEU A 41 8.46 1.54 11.05
CA LEU A 41 7.66 0.31 11.00
C LEU A 41 8.22 -0.72 10.02
N MET A 42 9.42 -0.48 9.50
CA MET A 42 10.11 -1.44 8.63
C MET A 42 10.40 -2.74 9.36
N PRO A 43 10.50 -3.86 8.65
CA PRO A 43 10.28 -4.03 7.21
C PRO A 43 8.81 -4.10 6.83
N TRP A 44 8.53 -3.72 5.58
CA TRP A 44 7.19 -3.75 5.01
C TRP A 44 7.05 -4.88 4.01
N LYS A 45 5.88 -5.49 3.99
CA LYS A 45 5.56 -6.57 3.06
C LYS A 45 4.43 -6.15 2.15
N LEU A 46 4.57 -6.42 0.85
CA LEU A 46 3.52 -6.15 -0.12
C LEU A 46 2.43 -7.21 0.00
N VAL A 47 1.19 -6.79 0.25
CA VAL A 47 0.05 -7.71 0.39
C VAL A 47 -1.02 -7.51 -0.67
N TYR A 48 -0.96 -6.40 -1.42
CA TYR A 48 -1.93 -6.11 -2.48
C TYR A 48 -1.31 -5.15 -3.49
N SER A 49 -1.59 -5.40 -4.76
CA SER A 49 -1.28 -4.42 -5.80
C SER A 49 -2.23 -4.61 -6.99
N LYS A 50 -2.58 -3.50 -7.64
CA LYS A 50 -3.39 -3.52 -8.85
C LYS A 50 -2.98 -2.38 -9.75
N GLY A 51 -2.72 -2.70 -11.03
CA GLY A 51 -2.38 -1.71 -12.03
C GLY A 51 -3.60 -1.05 -12.64
N HIS A 52 -3.48 0.23 -12.93
CA HIS A 52 -4.52 1.03 -13.59
C HIS A 52 -3.86 1.84 -14.69
N GLN A 53 -4.54 1.96 -15.83
CA GLN A 53 -3.99 2.71 -16.96
C GLN A 53 -4.02 4.22 -16.72
N ARG A 54 -4.96 4.70 -15.93
CA ARG A 54 -5.14 6.13 -15.65
C ARG A 54 -4.87 6.43 -14.19
N ARG A 55 -4.07 7.46 -13.96
CA ARG A 55 -3.74 7.91 -12.59
C ARG A 55 -5.00 8.32 -11.82
N ALA A 56 -5.97 8.95 -12.47
CA ALA A 56 -7.21 9.36 -11.82
C ALA A 56 -7.99 8.17 -11.24
N ILE A 57 -8.03 7.06 -11.97
CA ILE A 57 -8.71 5.84 -11.50
C ILE A 57 -7.92 5.21 -10.36
N ALA A 58 -6.60 5.16 -10.47
CA ALA A 58 -5.74 4.66 -9.41
C ALA A 58 -5.94 5.47 -8.12
N ARG A 59 -6.03 6.80 -8.22
CA ARG A 59 -6.25 7.67 -7.07
C ARG A 59 -7.59 7.39 -6.40
N GLN A 60 -8.64 7.15 -7.18
CA GLN A 60 -9.94 6.79 -6.62
C GLN A 60 -9.85 5.49 -5.82
N ARG A 61 -9.14 4.50 -6.34
CA ARG A 61 -8.94 3.22 -5.65
C ARG A 61 -8.11 3.39 -4.38
N GLU A 62 -7.06 4.22 -4.45
CA GLU A 62 -6.25 4.52 -3.27
C GLU A 62 -7.09 5.13 -2.16
N LYS A 63 -7.92 6.11 -2.49
CA LYS A 63 -8.81 6.75 -1.52
C LYS A 63 -9.79 5.75 -0.92
N TYR A 64 -10.36 4.88 -1.75
CA TYR A 64 -11.26 3.85 -1.27
C TYR A 64 -10.57 2.93 -0.25
N LEU A 65 -9.36 2.47 -0.56
CA LEU A 65 -8.63 1.55 0.30
C LEU A 65 -8.20 2.20 1.61
N LYS A 66 -8.04 3.52 1.64
CA LYS A 66 -7.73 4.26 2.86
C LYS A 66 -8.97 4.56 3.71
N SER A 67 -10.17 4.37 3.16
CA SER A 67 -11.42 4.62 3.88
C SER A 67 -11.76 3.46 4.81
N ALA A 68 -12.77 3.67 5.68
CA ALA A 68 -13.25 2.62 6.56
C ALA A 68 -13.79 1.42 5.78
N ALA A 69 -14.44 1.66 4.63
CA ALA A 69 -14.95 0.58 3.78
C ALA A 69 -13.81 -0.27 3.21
N GLY A 70 -12.71 0.35 2.81
CA GLY A 70 -11.53 -0.34 2.31
C GLY A 70 -10.87 -1.18 3.41
N ARG A 71 -10.80 -0.67 4.62
CA ARG A 71 -10.27 -1.42 5.76
C ARG A 71 -11.10 -2.67 6.04
N LYS A 72 -12.43 -2.55 6.02
CA LYS A 72 -13.32 -3.69 6.19
C LYS A 72 -13.11 -4.74 5.11
N TRP A 73 -12.87 -4.29 3.88
CA TRP A 73 -12.59 -5.19 2.77
C TRP A 73 -11.31 -5.99 3.01
N PHE A 74 -10.24 -5.36 3.50
CA PHE A 74 -9.00 -6.06 3.84
C PHE A 74 -9.18 -7.02 5.01
N ASP A 75 -9.90 -6.61 6.04
CA ASP A 75 -10.21 -7.47 7.18
C ASP A 75 -10.96 -8.72 6.72
N LYS A 76 -11.90 -8.53 5.80
CA LYS A 76 -12.70 -9.62 5.24
C LYS A 76 -11.83 -10.62 4.46
N LEU A 77 -10.76 -10.16 3.83
CA LEU A 77 -9.83 -11.01 3.11
C LEU A 77 -8.78 -11.63 4.03
N SER A 78 -8.83 -11.32 5.32
CA SER A 78 -7.88 -11.81 6.32
C SER A 78 -6.43 -11.46 5.97
N LEU A 79 -6.20 -10.28 5.39
CA LEU A 79 -4.88 -9.81 5.03
C LEU A 79 -4.17 -9.10 6.18
N ILE A 80 -4.91 -8.73 7.20
CA ILE A 80 -4.40 -8.02 8.37
C ILE A 80 -4.79 -8.78 9.61
#